data_ec757930e3363a35026bd44c4cce53d2
#
_entry.id   ec757930e3363a35026bd44c4cce53d2
#
_cell.length_a   1.000
_cell.length_b   1.000
_cell.length_c   1.000
_cell.angle_alpha   90.00
_cell.angle_beta   90.00
_cell.angle_gamma   90.00
#
_symmetry.space_group_name_H-M   'P 1'
#
loop_
_entity.id
_entity.type
_entity.pdbx_description
1 polymer ?
#
loop_
_entity_poly.entity_id
_entity_poly.type
_entity_poly.pdbx_seq_one_letter_code
_entity_poly.pdbx_strand_id
1 'polypeptide(L)'
;MVNSRNKGAAFERVIVNKLNTALESRGIETRVKRNLDQYQTKGMADIYFDKFAIECKRYKESAKKTTYKNEWWQQAVESAGDSLIPLLIYKYDRKQIMCVIPLFLVTSVDKANWNCTYNCPLSELCEILDEVLQKANGFK
;
A
#
# COMPACT_ATOMS: atom_id res chain seq x y z
N MET A 1 -6.76 17.61 20.46
CA MET A 1 -6.73 17.53 18.98
C MET A 1 -5.56 16.67 18.53
N VAL A 2 -5.82 15.64 17.78
CA VAL A 2 -4.75 14.76 17.27
C VAL A 2 -4.05 15.45 16.11
N ASN A 3 -2.72 15.59 16.23
CA ASN A 3 -1.88 16.09 15.16
C ASN A 3 -2.02 15.17 13.95
N SER A 4 -2.20 15.72 12.75
CA SER A 4 -2.32 14.93 11.51
C SER A 4 -1.13 14.01 11.27
N ARG A 5 0.07 14.42 11.68
CA ARG A 5 1.29 13.62 11.61
C ARG A 5 1.19 12.38 12.50
N ASN A 6 0.68 12.54 13.73
CA ASN A 6 0.49 11.42 14.66
C ASN A 6 -0.57 10.45 14.15
N LYS A 7 -1.64 10.98 13.56
CA LYS A 7 -2.70 10.18 12.95
C LYS A 7 -2.16 9.34 11.79
N GLY A 8 -1.32 9.94 10.95
CA GLY A 8 -0.66 9.24 9.86
C GLY A 8 0.26 8.13 10.34
N ALA A 9 1.09 8.43 11.35
CA ALA A 9 2.00 7.44 11.93
C ALA A 9 1.24 6.28 12.57
N ALA A 10 0.13 6.56 13.27
CA ALA A 10 -0.69 5.52 13.87
C ALA A 10 -1.28 4.59 12.81
N PHE A 11 -1.75 5.15 11.69
CA PHE A 11 -2.30 4.38 10.58
C PHE A 11 -1.22 3.48 9.96
N GLU A 12 -0.03 4.02 9.74
CA GLU A 12 1.10 3.24 9.20
C GLU A 12 1.43 2.04 10.08
N ARG A 13 1.41 2.22 11.40
CA ARG A 13 1.65 1.12 12.35
C ARG A 13 0.58 0.03 12.24
N VAL A 14 -0.68 0.43 12.09
CA VAL A 14 -1.78 -0.52 11.88
C VAL A 14 -1.55 -1.34 10.63
N ILE A 15 -1.17 -0.69 9.53
CA ILE A 15 -0.90 -1.36 8.26
C ILE A 15 0.27 -2.35 8.39
N VAL A 16 1.37 -1.90 9.00
CA VAL A 16 2.54 -2.75 9.21
C VAL A 16 2.16 -3.99 10.03
N ASN A 17 1.38 -3.82 11.10
CA ASN A 17 0.99 -4.93 11.95
C ASN A 17 0.08 -5.92 11.20
N LYS A 18 -0.87 -5.43 10.42
CA LYS A 18 -1.78 -6.29 9.65
C LYS A 18 -1.04 -7.09 8.58
N LEU A 19 -0.14 -6.45 7.87
CA LEU A 19 0.65 -7.12 6.85
C LEU A 19 1.59 -8.15 7.47
N ASN A 20 2.26 -7.81 8.56
CA ASN A 20 3.16 -8.74 9.24
C ASN A 20 2.40 -9.95 9.81
N THR A 21 1.21 -9.74 10.37
CA THR A 21 0.37 -10.84 10.83
C THR A 21 -0.01 -11.78 9.69
N ALA A 22 -0.37 -11.22 8.54
CA ALA A 22 -0.71 -12.03 7.36
C ALA A 22 0.49 -12.81 6.84
N LEU A 23 1.67 -12.17 6.79
CA LEU A 23 2.90 -12.84 6.38
C LEU A 23 3.28 -13.97 7.31
N GLU A 24 3.20 -13.71 8.61
CA GLU A 24 3.52 -14.70 9.63
C GLU A 24 2.60 -15.92 9.55
N SER A 25 1.29 -15.69 9.35
CA SER A 25 0.32 -16.78 9.25
C SER A 25 0.55 -17.66 8.02
N ARG A 26 1.28 -17.17 7.03
CA ARG A 26 1.61 -17.91 5.80
C ARG A 26 3.02 -18.49 5.85
N GLY A 27 3.74 -18.34 6.96
CA GLY A 27 5.10 -18.83 7.08
C GLY A 27 6.12 -18.06 6.25
N ILE A 28 5.79 -16.82 5.87
CA ILE A 28 6.70 -15.96 5.09
C ILE A 28 7.57 -15.18 6.07
N GLU A 29 8.89 -15.25 5.91
CA GLU A 29 9.83 -14.63 6.84
C GLU A 29 9.99 -13.12 6.64
N THR A 30 9.76 -12.60 5.44
CA THR A 30 9.87 -11.18 5.14
C THR A 30 8.94 -10.38 6.05
N ARG A 31 9.42 -9.24 6.55
CA ARG A 31 8.63 -8.36 7.41
C ARG A 31 8.55 -6.96 6.81
N VAL A 32 7.42 -6.31 7.09
CA VAL A 32 7.13 -4.95 6.65
C VAL A 32 7.62 -3.98 7.71
N LYS A 33 8.20 -2.85 7.27
CA LYS A 33 8.69 -1.81 8.19
C LYS A 33 8.29 -0.44 7.68
N ARG A 34 7.98 0.46 8.63
CA ARG A 34 7.78 1.88 8.32
C ARG A 34 9.10 2.49 7.86
N ASN A 35 9.00 3.43 6.92
CA ASN A 35 10.15 4.24 6.53
C ASN A 35 10.22 5.47 7.43
N LEU A 36 11.08 5.45 8.43
CA LEU A 36 11.22 6.54 9.40
C LEU A 36 11.91 7.77 8.81
N ASP A 37 12.58 7.62 7.67
CA ASP A 37 13.28 8.71 7.00
C ASP A 37 12.37 9.55 6.09
N GLN A 38 11.12 9.17 5.92
CA GLN A 38 10.19 9.83 5.00
C GLN A 38 9.97 11.31 5.33
N TYR A 39 10.14 11.70 6.59
CA TYR A 39 9.93 13.08 7.02
C TYR A 39 11.14 13.98 6.69
N GLN A 40 12.27 13.41 6.34
CA GLN A 40 13.50 14.13 6.03
C GLN A 40 13.76 14.23 4.53
N THR A 41 13.24 13.29 3.75
CA THR A 41 13.50 13.21 2.31
C THR A 41 12.17 13.15 1.55
N LYS A 42 11.95 14.12 0.67
CA LYS A 42 10.74 14.16 -0.17
C LYS A 42 10.77 13.02 -1.18
N GLY A 43 9.59 12.53 -1.54
CA GLY A 43 9.44 11.51 -2.56
C GLY A 43 9.66 10.09 -2.07
N MET A 44 9.87 9.91 -0.77
CA MET A 44 10.01 8.58 -0.18
C MET A 44 8.65 8.02 0.22
N ALA A 45 8.48 6.70 0.08
CA ALA A 45 7.27 6.03 0.49
C ALA A 45 7.16 5.94 2.01
N ASP A 46 5.93 5.78 2.51
CA ASP A 46 5.66 5.62 3.94
C ASP A 46 6.16 4.27 4.46
N ILE A 47 6.06 3.24 3.64
CA ILE A 47 6.43 1.87 3.98
C ILE A 47 7.14 1.25 2.80
N TYR A 48 8.25 0.56 3.06
CA TYR A 48 8.90 -0.29 2.06
C TYR A 48 8.76 -1.74 2.49
N PHE A 49 8.41 -2.59 1.55
CA PHE A 49 8.24 -4.01 1.79
C PHE A 49 8.61 -4.77 0.53
N ASP A 50 9.69 -5.58 0.60
CA ASP A 50 10.17 -6.36 -0.54
C ASP A 50 10.38 -5.45 -1.76
N LYS A 51 9.66 -5.68 -2.85
CA LYS A 51 9.73 -4.85 -4.06
C LYS A 51 8.68 -3.74 -4.09
N PHE A 52 8.00 -3.51 -2.99
CA PHE A 52 6.89 -2.56 -2.92
C PHE A 52 7.26 -1.27 -2.23
N ALA A 53 6.74 -0.18 -2.76
CA ALA A 53 6.72 1.13 -2.09
C ALA A 53 5.25 1.45 -1.80
N ILE A 54 4.92 1.61 -0.52
CA ILE A 54 3.52 1.74 -0.08
C ILE A 54 3.28 3.15 0.44
N GLU A 55 2.31 3.85 -0.18
CA GLU A 55 1.77 5.11 0.33
C GLU A 55 0.56 4.82 1.20
N CYS A 56 0.46 5.53 2.33
CA CYS A 56 -0.65 5.39 3.26
C CYS A 56 -1.39 6.72 3.37
N LYS A 57 -2.72 6.67 3.24
CA LYS A 57 -3.58 7.86 3.34
C LYS A 57 -4.72 7.61 4.30
N ARG A 58 -4.83 8.44 5.33
CA ARG A 58 -5.88 8.37 6.34
C ARG A 58 -6.63 9.70 6.33
N TYR A 59 -7.90 9.67 5.95
CA TYR A 59 -8.70 10.87 5.77
C TYR A 59 -10.01 10.81 6.54
N LYS A 60 -10.58 11.97 6.77
CA LYS A 60 -11.91 12.08 7.35
C LYS A 60 -12.95 11.54 6.39
N GLU A 61 -14.08 11.10 6.94
CA GLU A 61 -15.20 10.64 6.13
C GLU A 61 -15.67 11.74 5.19
N SER A 62 -15.89 11.39 3.93
CA SER A 62 -16.55 12.25 2.96
C SER A 62 -17.90 11.61 2.62
N ALA A 63 -18.98 12.37 2.73
CA ALA A 63 -20.33 11.88 2.43
C ALA A 63 -20.48 11.43 0.97
N LYS A 64 -19.61 11.89 0.08
CA LYS A 64 -19.75 11.66 -1.36
C LYS A 64 -18.67 10.76 -1.96
N LYS A 65 -17.56 10.48 -1.25
CA LYS A 65 -16.45 9.73 -1.81
C LYS A 65 -16.05 8.59 -0.89
N THR A 66 -16.05 7.39 -1.45
CA THR A 66 -15.60 6.18 -0.77
C THR A 66 -14.37 5.58 -1.44
N THR A 67 -13.89 6.23 -2.50
CA THR A 67 -12.73 5.74 -3.27
C THR A 67 -11.55 6.70 -3.13
N TYR A 68 -10.40 6.27 -3.59
CA TYR A 68 -9.16 7.03 -3.48
C TYR A 68 -9.12 8.19 -4.48
N LYS A 69 -8.28 9.19 -4.18
CA LYS A 69 -8.02 10.29 -5.09
C LYS A 69 -6.90 9.89 -6.06
N ASN A 70 -7.02 10.31 -7.31
CA ASN A 70 -6.01 10.01 -8.32
C ASN A 70 -4.62 10.54 -7.91
N GLU A 71 -4.56 11.69 -7.25
CA GLU A 71 -3.30 12.26 -6.76
C GLU A 71 -2.57 11.33 -5.78
N TRP A 72 -3.32 10.59 -4.97
CA TRP A 72 -2.72 9.63 -4.04
C TRP A 72 -2.01 8.50 -4.77
N TRP A 73 -2.65 8.02 -5.84
CA TRP A 73 -2.03 6.97 -6.66
C TRP A 73 -0.80 7.48 -7.38
N GLN A 74 -0.86 8.70 -7.94
CA GLN A 74 0.29 9.32 -8.59
C GLN A 74 1.45 9.48 -7.60
N GLN A 75 1.16 9.86 -6.37
CA GLN A 75 2.17 9.96 -5.33
C GLN A 75 2.81 8.61 -5.03
N ALA A 76 2.02 7.54 -4.99
CA ALA A 76 2.53 6.18 -4.80
C ALA A 76 3.46 5.78 -5.96
N VAL A 77 3.06 6.07 -7.20
CA VAL A 77 3.87 5.78 -8.38
C VAL A 77 5.19 6.54 -8.33
N GLU A 78 5.16 7.81 -7.97
CA GLU A 78 6.37 8.63 -7.87
C GLU A 78 7.32 8.09 -6.79
N SER A 79 6.80 7.69 -5.64
CA SER A 79 7.64 7.18 -4.55
C SER A 79 8.22 5.81 -4.87
N ALA A 80 7.59 5.03 -5.73
CA ALA A 80 8.12 3.75 -6.17
C ALA A 80 9.31 3.91 -7.12
N GLY A 81 9.33 4.98 -7.90
CA GLY A 81 10.39 5.19 -8.89
C GLY A 81 10.38 4.13 -9.97
N ASP A 82 11.56 3.83 -10.52
CA ASP A 82 11.70 2.90 -11.64
C ASP A 82 11.91 1.45 -11.22
N SER A 83 12.23 1.20 -9.96
CA SER A 83 12.65 -0.13 -9.51
C SER A 83 11.66 -0.83 -8.57
N LEU A 84 10.67 -0.12 -8.05
CA LEU A 84 9.72 -0.67 -7.10
C LEU A 84 8.30 -0.66 -7.65
N ILE A 85 7.43 -1.43 -7.02
CA ILE A 85 6.03 -1.54 -7.39
C ILE A 85 5.21 -0.66 -6.45
N PRO A 86 4.42 0.29 -6.96
CA PRO A 86 3.60 1.14 -6.09
C PRO A 86 2.41 0.39 -5.51
N LEU A 87 2.11 0.67 -4.25
CA LEU A 87 0.86 0.28 -3.59
C LEU A 87 0.32 1.50 -2.86
N LEU A 88 -0.99 1.62 -2.82
CA LEU A 88 -1.67 2.65 -2.04
C LEU A 88 -2.59 1.96 -1.04
N ILE A 89 -2.47 2.31 0.23
CA ILE A 89 -3.36 1.81 1.28
C ILE A 89 -4.01 3.03 1.92
N TYR A 90 -5.35 3.05 1.95
CA TYR A 90 -6.07 4.22 2.43
C TYR A 90 -7.28 3.82 3.26
N LYS A 91 -7.72 4.77 4.09
CA LYS A 91 -8.90 4.58 4.92
C LYS A 91 -9.59 5.92 5.15
N TYR A 92 -10.89 5.96 4.96
CA TYR A 92 -11.75 7.04 5.47
C TYR A 92 -12.28 6.65 6.84
N ASP A 93 -12.67 7.64 7.64
CA ASP A 93 -13.27 7.39 8.95
C ASP A 93 -14.50 6.49 8.80
N ARG A 94 -14.62 5.48 9.67
CA ARG A 94 -15.74 4.54 9.71
C ARG A 94 -15.83 3.61 8.51
N LYS A 95 -14.84 3.62 7.63
CA LYS A 95 -14.77 2.71 6.48
C LYS A 95 -13.65 1.72 6.70
N GLN A 96 -13.70 0.61 5.97
CA GLN A 96 -12.64 -0.39 6.04
C GLN A 96 -11.36 0.12 5.35
N ILE A 97 -10.25 -0.50 5.67
CA ILE A 97 -8.98 -0.20 5.03
C ILE A 97 -9.00 -0.78 3.62
N MET A 98 -8.69 0.05 2.64
CA MET A 98 -8.67 -0.31 1.23
C MET A 98 -7.25 -0.25 0.69
N CYS A 99 -6.99 -0.98 -0.38
CA CYS A 99 -5.72 -0.88 -1.08
C CYS A 99 -5.93 -0.80 -2.59
N VAL A 100 -5.00 -0.13 -3.26
CA VAL A 100 -4.92 -0.07 -4.71
C VAL A 100 -3.63 -0.75 -5.11
N ILE A 101 -3.74 -1.75 -5.97
CA ILE A 101 -2.57 -2.51 -6.43
C ILE A 101 -2.56 -2.53 -7.96
N PRO A 102 -1.37 -2.61 -8.58
CA PRO A 102 -1.32 -2.77 -10.03
C PRO A 102 -2.04 -4.05 -10.48
N LEU A 103 -2.80 -3.93 -11.55
CA LEU A 103 -3.65 -5.03 -12.01
C LEU A 103 -2.83 -6.28 -12.40
N PHE A 104 -1.60 -6.10 -12.88
CA PHE A 104 -0.79 -7.24 -13.30
C PHE A 104 -0.49 -8.22 -12.16
N LEU A 105 -0.57 -7.77 -10.91
CA LEU A 105 -0.32 -8.62 -9.73
C LEU A 105 -1.45 -9.63 -9.49
N VAL A 106 -2.64 -9.38 -10.03
CA VAL A 106 -3.82 -10.20 -9.76
C VAL A 106 -4.45 -10.79 -11.04
N THR A 107 -3.78 -10.64 -12.17
CA THR A 107 -4.26 -11.16 -13.45
C THR A 107 -3.16 -11.95 -14.15
N SER A 108 -3.50 -12.55 -15.29
CA SER A 108 -2.53 -13.25 -16.12
C SER A 108 -1.69 -12.31 -17.02
N VAL A 109 -1.97 -11.01 -16.96
CA VAL A 109 -1.20 -10.01 -17.71
C VAL A 109 0.19 -9.87 -17.09
N ASP A 110 1.23 -10.03 -17.88
CA ASP A 110 2.61 -10.00 -17.38
C ASP A 110 3.21 -8.61 -17.38
N LYS A 111 2.67 -7.69 -18.19
CA LYS A 111 3.24 -6.35 -18.32
C LYS A 111 2.70 -5.41 -17.25
N ALA A 112 3.62 -4.80 -16.51
CA ALA A 112 3.27 -3.79 -15.52
C ALA A 112 2.77 -2.52 -16.21
N ASN A 113 1.64 -2.00 -15.77
CA ASN A 113 1.07 -0.75 -16.25
C ASN A 113 0.41 -0.05 -15.08
N TRP A 114 1.02 1.05 -14.61
CA TRP A 114 0.53 1.75 -13.43
C TRP A 114 -0.82 2.45 -13.65
N ASN A 115 -1.27 2.56 -14.90
CA ASN A 115 -2.60 3.07 -15.20
C ASN A 115 -3.71 2.04 -15.01
N CYS A 116 -3.35 0.77 -14.91
CA CYS A 116 -4.30 -0.34 -14.70
C CYS A 116 -4.16 -0.84 -13.27
N THR A 117 -5.18 -0.56 -12.47
CA THR A 117 -5.15 -0.84 -11.03
C THR A 117 -6.35 -1.68 -10.59
N TYR A 118 -6.20 -2.32 -9.44
CA TYR A 118 -7.26 -3.06 -8.77
C TYR A 118 -7.43 -2.49 -7.36
N ASN A 119 -8.64 -2.08 -7.02
CA ASN A 119 -8.98 -1.50 -5.72
C ASN A 119 -9.77 -2.52 -4.91
N CYS A 120 -9.26 -2.93 -3.77
CA CYS A 120 -9.89 -3.96 -2.94
C CYS A 120 -9.65 -3.68 -1.45
N PRO A 121 -10.42 -4.33 -0.55
CA PRO A 121 -10.10 -4.26 0.88
C PRO A 121 -8.72 -4.83 1.18
N LEU A 122 -8.06 -4.27 2.18
CA LEU A 122 -6.75 -4.78 2.62
C LEU A 122 -6.84 -6.26 3.00
N SER A 123 -7.96 -6.69 3.58
CA SER A 123 -8.17 -8.10 3.93
C SER A 123 -8.07 -9.03 2.73
N GLU A 124 -8.54 -8.58 1.56
CA GLU A 124 -8.41 -9.35 0.32
C GLU A 124 -6.95 -9.46 -0.12
N LEU A 125 -6.21 -8.36 -0.05
CA LEU A 125 -4.77 -8.40 -0.34
C LEU A 125 -4.06 -9.41 0.57
N CYS A 126 -4.40 -9.41 1.85
CA CYS A 126 -3.81 -10.34 2.80
C CYS A 126 -4.09 -11.80 2.45
N GLU A 127 -5.26 -12.08 1.87
CA GLU A 127 -5.62 -13.44 1.44
C GLU A 127 -4.84 -13.91 0.21
N ILE A 128 -4.41 -12.99 -0.64
CA ILE A 128 -3.72 -13.30 -1.90
C ILE A 128 -2.24 -12.93 -1.89
N LEU A 129 -1.67 -12.74 -0.68
CA LEU A 129 -0.26 -12.31 -0.57
C LEU A 129 0.70 -13.25 -1.29
N ASP A 130 0.48 -14.55 -1.24
CA ASP A 130 1.36 -15.52 -1.91
C ASP A 130 1.45 -15.26 -3.41
N GLU A 131 0.30 -15.09 -4.04
CA GLU A 131 0.21 -14.85 -5.49
C GLU A 131 0.81 -13.48 -5.84
N VAL A 132 0.52 -12.46 -5.04
CA VAL A 132 1.02 -11.10 -5.26
C VAL A 132 2.54 -11.08 -5.16
N LEU A 133 3.11 -11.71 -4.15
CA LEU A 133 4.56 -11.77 -3.97
C LEU A 133 5.23 -12.55 -5.09
N GLN A 134 4.62 -13.64 -5.54
CA GLN A 134 5.15 -14.43 -6.64
C GLN A 134 5.18 -13.63 -7.93
N LYS A 135 4.11 -12.90 -8.25
CA LYS A 135 4.07 -12.03 -9.43
C LYS A 135 5.09 -10.89 -9.30
N ALA A 136 5.23 -10.32 -8.10
CA ALA A 136 6.17 -9.22 -7.86
C ALA A 136 7.62 -9.66 -8.09
N ASN A 137 7.95 -10.91 -7.78
CA ASN A 137 9.31 -11.42 -7.98
C ASN A 137 9.72 -11.44 -9.45
N GLY A 138 8.76 -11.47 -10.37
CA GLY A 138 9.03 -11.38 -11.80
C GLY A 138 9.21 -9.97 -12.32
N PHE A 139 8.96 -8.96 -11.50
CA PHE A 139 9.09 -7.56 -11.88
C PHE A 139 10.57 -7.14 -11.93
N LYS A 140 10.95 -6.49 -13.00
CA LYS A 140 12.33 -6.02 -13.20
C LYS A 140 12.42 -4.51 -13.28
#